data_667053226e5355e9007f80c444041bd4
#
_entry.id   667053226e5355e9007f80c444041bd4
#
_cell.length_a   1.000
_cell.length_b   1.000
_cell.length_c   1.000
_cell.angle_alpha   90.00
_cell.angle_beta   90.00
_cell.angle_gamma   90.00
#
_symmetry.space_group_name_H-M   'P 1'
#
loop_
_entity.id
_entity.type
_entity.pdbx_description
1 polymer ?
#
loop_
_entity_poly.entity_id
_entity_poly.type
_entity_poly.pdbx_seq_one_letter_code
_entity_poly.pdbx_strand_id
1 'polypeptide(L)'
;GFGGGANWHSGAADPETGFVYVPSVTNPALIGLNKNDPAQTKVDSHYTMSGGAPQLGGLRLLKPPYGRITAYDMNKGEIAWMIPNGDTPPAIRNHERLKGLNIPKTGSPPQAGLLVTKTLLFAPEGPNGQPVFHVYDKATGEEIWQTALPGPQVSLPMTYLHNGRQFVVMGVRGSATSGAQLIAYAIPAQQPAGGRGGRGRGAGGGQ
;
A
#
# COMPACT_ATOMS: atom_id res chain seq x y z
N GLY A 1 15.23 -13.91 3.97
CA GLY A 1 15.45 -14.20 2.56
C GLY A 1 15.49 -12.93 1.73
N PHE A 2 16.01 -13.00 0.51
CA PHE A 2 16.24 -11.83 -0.35
C PHE A 2 14.95 -11.12 -0.86
N GLY A 3 13.79 -11.61 -0.55
CA GLY A 3 12.50 -10.99 -0.90
C GLY A 3 11.62 -10.66 0.30
N GLY A 4 12.13 -10.75 1.54
CA GLY A 4 11.36 -10.53 2.76
C GLY A 4 11.95 -9.45 3.67
N GLY A 5 11.18 -9.05 4.67
CA GLY A 5 11.54 -7.99 5.61
C GLY A 5 11.17 -6.59 5.13
N ALA A 6 11.68 -5.56 5.81
CA ALA A 6 11.66 -4.18 5.33
C ALA A 6 12.74 -3.98 4.27
N ASN A 7 12.49 -3.12 3.27
CA ASN A 7 13.43 -2.88 2.19
C ASN A 7 13.36 -1.41 1.74
N TRP A 8 14.00 -1.07 0.64
CA TRP A 8 14.17 0.27 0.07
C TRP A 8 12.88 1.06 -0.22
N HIS A 9 11.73 0.42 -0.18
CA HIS A 9 10.41 1.05 -0.41
C HIS A 9 9.95 1.94 0.74
N SER A 10 10.85 2.57 1.41
CA SER A 10 10.74 3.57 2.47
C SER A 10 9.60 3.43 3.47
N GLY A 11 9.93 3.51 4.75
CA GLY A 11 9.01 3.86 5.81
C GLY A 11 8.67 5.36 5.82
N ALA A 12 7.86 5.76 6.77
CA ALA A 12 7.56 7.15 7.07
C ALA A 12 7.82 7.41 8.54
N ALA A 13 8.34 8.59 8.87
CA ALA A 13 8.57 9.00 10.25
C ALA A 13 7.75 10.25 10.56
N ASP A 14 7.15 10.27 11.72
CA ASP A 14 6.40 11.39 12.25
C ASP A 14 7.18 12.02 13.42
N PRO A 15 7.87 13.14 13.20
CA PRO A 15 8.68 13.78 14.23
C PRO A 15 7.84 14.44 15.34
N GLU A 16 6.55 14.73 15.09
CA GLU A 16 5.69 15.36 16.11
C GLU A 16 5.30 14.36 17.19
N THR A 17 5.06 13.10 16.83
CA THR A 17 4.62 12.06 17.76
C THR A 17 5.72 11.06 18.12
N GLY A 18 6.84 11.05 17.38
CA GLY A 18 7.91 10.08 17.56
C GLY A 18 7.57 8.69 17.04
N PHE A 19 6.64 8.57 16.07
CA PHE A 19 6.26 7.30 15.46
C PHE A 19 7.02 7.06 14.16
N VAL A 20 7.38 5.79 13.92
CA VAL A 20 7.95 5.32 12.66
C VAL A 20 7.07 4.21 12.10
N TYR A 21 6.66 4.36 10.85
CA TYR A 21 5.82 3.40 10.13
C TYR A 21 6.66 2.65 9.12
N VAL A 22 6.70 1.32 9.24
CA VAL A 22 7.56 0.46 8.42
C VAL A 22 6.72 -0.57 7.66
N PRO A 23 6.69 -0.51 6.33
CA PRO A 23 6.12 -1.58 5.53
C PRO A 23 7.10 -2.75 5.47
N SER A 24 6.60 -3.95 5.63
CA SER A 24 7.43 -5.15 5.58
C SER A 24 6.68 -6.35 5.01
N VAL A 25 7.46 -7.36 4.57
CA VAL A 25 6.95 -8.57 3.91
C VAL A 25 7.45 -9.81 4.62
N THR A 26 6.56 -10.75 4.89
CA THR A 26 6.90 -12.11 5.32
C THR A 26 7.07 -12.99 4.09
N ASN A 27 8.30 -13.12 3.62
CA ASN A 27 8.62 -13.92 2.45
C ASN A 27 9.96 -14.64 2.65
N PRO A 28 10.02 -15.66 3.55
CA PRO A 28 11.23 -16.45 3.75
C PRO A 28 11.54 -17.21 2.47
N ALA A 29 12.82 -17.47 2.23
CA ALA A 29 13.27 -18.30 1.11
C ALA A 29 14.19 -19.41 1.59
N LEU A 30 13.98 -20.59 1.05
CA LEU A 30 14.99 -21.64 1.06
C LEU A 30 15.97 -21.32 -0.06
N ILE A 31 17.23 -21.21 0.28
CA ILE A 31 18.29 -20.88 -0.68
C ILE A 31 19.24 -22.07 -0.77
N GLY A 32 19.48 -22.51 -1.98
CA GLY A 32 20.46 -23.55 -2.31
C GLY A 32 21.41 -23.09 -3.41
N LEU A 33 22.51 -23.83 -3.56
CA LEU A 33 23.43 -23.67 -4.66
C LEU A 33 23.36 -24.92 -5.54
N ASN A 34 23.07 -24.72 -6.82
CA ASN A 34 23.12 -25.77 -7.84
C ASN A 34 24.43 -25.65 -8.62
N LYS A 35 25.16 -26.75 -8.75
CA LYS A 35 26.33 -26.79 -9.61
C LYS A 35 25.87 -26.65 -11.07
N ASN A 36 26.48 -25.72 -11.78
CA ASN A 36 26.19 -25.53 -13.18
C ASN A 36 26.79 -26.65 -14.04
N ASP A 37 26.07 -27.08 -15.06
CA ASP A 37 26.59 -27.88 -16.14
C ASP A 37 27.26 -26.95 -17.17
N PRO A 38 28.57 -27.03 -17.40
CA PRO A 38 29.24 -26.16 -18.37
C PRO A 38 28.70 -26.31 -19.80
N ALA A 39 28.07 -27.44 -20.12
CA ALA A 39 27.47 -27.66 -21.45
C ALA A 39 26.16 -26.90 -21.65
N GLN A 40 25.48 -26.55 -20.58
CA GLN A 40 24.17 -25.88 -20.61
C GLN A 40 24.21 -24.42 -20.15
N THR A 41 25.25 -24.03 -19.43
CA THR A 41 25.37 -22.70 -18.84
C THR A 41 26.26 -21.81 -19.72
N LYS A 42 25.68 -20.67 -20.18
CA LYS A 42 26.40 -19.68 -21.00
C LYS A 42 27.19 -18.64 -20.20
N VAL A 43 27.19 -18.76 -18.89
CA VAL A 43 27.87 -17.82 -17.97
C VAL A 43 29.05 -18.51 -17.32
N ASP A 44 30.12 -17.76 -17.09
CA ASP A 44 31.32 -18.22 -16.38
C ASP A 44 31.06 -18.22 -14.86
N SER A 45 30.21 -19.14 -14.43
CA SER A 45 29.93 -19.38 -13.01
C SER A 45 29.85 -20.87 -12.73
N HIS A 46 30.45 -21.29 -11.64
CA HIS A 46 30.41 -22.71 -11.23
C HIS A 46 29.09 -23.10 -10.58
N TYR A 47 28.38 -22.13 -10.00
CA TYR A 47 27.13 -22.36 -9.28
C TYR A 47 26.12 -21.29 -9.59
N THR A 48 24.85 -21.66 -9.61
CA THR A 48 23.70 -20.76 -9.63
C THR A 48 22.90 -20.92 -8.35
N MET A 49 22.33 -19.81 -7.91
CA MET A 49 21.44 -19.83 -6.76
C MET A 49 20.07 -20.40 -7.18
N SER A 50 19.58 -21.34 -6.37
CA SER A 50 18.19 -21.78 -6.41
C SER A 50 17.49 -21.38 -5.13
N GLY A 51 16.16 -21.25 -5.19
CA GLY A 51 15.39 -20.99 -4.00
C GLY A 51 13.99 -20.50 -4.29
N GLY A 52 13.20 -20.43 -3.25
CA GLY A 52 11.82 -19.96 -3.29
C GLY A 52 11.19 -19.96 -1.91
N ALA A 53 10.04 -19.33 -1.79
CA ALA A 53 9.28 -19.37 -0.55
C ALA A 53 8.77 -20.79 -0.29
N PRO A 54 9.03 -21.38 0.89
CA PRO A 54 8.55 -22.71 1.21
C PRO A 54 7.02 -22.74 1.24
N GLN A 55 6.47 -23.79 0.65
CA GLN A 55 5.03 -24.00 0.56
C GLN A 55 4.66 -25.40 1.00
N LEU A 56 3.44 -25.54 1.52
CA LEU A 56 2.82 -26.82 1.84
C LEU A 56 1.47 -26.91 1.14
N GLY A 57 1.41 -27.75 0.11
CA GLY A 57 0.17 -27.93 -0.67
C GLY A 57 -0.34 -26.63 -1.33
N GLY A 58 0.56 -25.77 -1.84
CA GLY A 58 0.22 -24.51 -2.50
C GLY A 58 0.03 -23.30 -1.56
N LEU A 59 0.02 -23.54 -0.25
CA LEU A 59 -0.05 -22.49 0.76
C LEU A 59 1.35 -22.15 1.30
N ARG A 60 1.55 -20.91 1.71
CA ARG A 60 2.79 -20.49 2.36
C ARG A 60 2.95 -21.21 3.70
N LEU A 61 4.17 -21.64 4.00
CA LEU A 61 4.47 -22.36 5.25
C LEU A 61 4.29 -21.45 6.49
N LEU A 62 4.65 -20.18 6.38
CA LEU A 62 4.49 -19.24 7.47
C LEU A 62 3.10 -18.61 7.47
N LYS A 63 2.61 -18.33 8.69
CA LYS A 63 1.33 -17.65 8.90
C LYS A 63 1.38 -16.18 8.44
N PRO A 64 0.22 -15.61 8.02
CA PRO A 64 0.11 -14.18 7.75
C PRO A 64 0.32 -13.32 9.02
N PRO A 65 0.49 -11.97 8.87
CA PRO A 65 0.37 -11.21 7.62
C PRO A 65 1.57 -11.36 6.70
N TYR A 66 1.31 -11.48 5.38
CA TYR A 66 2.35 -11.60 4.36
C TYR A 66 2.93 -10.25 3.95
N GLY A 67 2.09 -9.22 3.84
CA GLY A 67 2.48 -7.82 3.76
C GLY A 67 1.85 -7.08 4.94
N ARG A 68 2.60 -6.20 5.57
CA ARG A 68 2.13 -5.47 6.76
C ARG A 68 2.74 -4.09 6.88
N ILE A 69 2.06 -3.25 7.64
CA ILE A 69 2.59 -1.98 8.13
C ILE A 69 2.68 -2.10 9.65
N THR A 70 3.83 -1.76 10.20
CA THR A 70 4.08 -1.74 11.64
C THR A 70 4.37 -0.32 12.07
N ALA A 71 3.65 0.20 13.06
CA ALA A 71 3.94 1.46 13.72
C ALA A 71 4.76 1.20 14.98
N TYR A 72 5.92 1.83 15.07
CA TYR A 72 6.79 1.81 16.24
C TYR A 72 6.68 3.12 16.99
N ASP A 73 6.38 3.07 18.26
CA ASP A 73 6.51 4.19 19.19
C ASP A 73 7.97 4.31 19.63
N MET A 74 8.71 5.23 19.01
CA MET A 74 10.13 5.43 19.31
C MET A 74 10.38 6.04 20.68
N ASN A 75 9.37 6.64 21.32
CA ASN A 75 9.50 7.18 22.68
C ASN A 75 9.53 6.05 23.71
N LYS A 76 8.83 4.93 23.41
CA LYS A 76 8.76 3.76 24.30
C LYS A 76 9.61 2.59 23.85
N GLY A 77 10.00 2.56 22.58
CA GLY A 77 10.71 1.41 21.97
C GLY A 77 9.80 0.20 21.76
N GLU A 78 8.50 0.42 21.53
CA GLU A 78 7.48 -0.61 21.43
C GLU A 78 6.75 -0.56 20.08
N ILE A 79 6.13 -1.68 19.71
CA ILE A 79 5.17 -1.72 18.61
C ILE A 79 3.84 -1.18 19.12
N ALA A 80 3.40 -0.05 18.55
CA ALA A 80 2.10 0.51 18.88
C ALA A 80 0.95 -0.26 18.22
N TRP A 81 1.09 -0.58 16.94
CA TRP A 81 0.15 -1.40 16.20
C TRP A 81 0.80 -2.05 14.96
N MET A 82 0.16 -3.10 14.47
CA MET A 82 0.55 -3.80 13.24
C MET A 82 -0.70 -4.22 12.47
N ILE A 83 -0.77 -3.89 11.19
CA ILE A 83 -1.90 -4.21 10.33
C ILE A 83 -1.43 -4.91 9.05
N PRO A 84 -2.26 -5.77 8.44
CA PRO A 84 -2.01 -6.27 7.09
C PRO A 84 -2.04 -5.10 6.08
N ASN A 85 -1.10 -5.07 5.14
CA ASN A 85 -1.15 -4.13 4.02
C ASN A 85 -1.81 -4.81 2.83
N GLY A 86 -3.00 -4.35 2.47
CA GLY A 86 -3.81 -4.96 1.41
C GLY A 86 -4.63 -6.17 1.84
N ASP A 87 -5.38 -6.71 0.88
CA ASP A 87 -6.28 -7.85 1.11
C ASP A 87 -5.54 -9.19 0.98
N THR A 88 -6.28 -10.26 1.13
CA THR A 88 -5.80 -11.64 0.94
C THR A 88 -5.63 -11.92 -0.56
N PRO A 89 -4.44 -12.33 -1.03
CA PRO A 89 -4.23 -12.70 -2.42
C PRO A 89 -5.24 -13.74 -2.91
N PRO A 90 -5.75 -13.63 -4.15
CA PRO A 90 -6.76 -14.56 -4.70
C PRO A 90 -6.34 -16.03 -4.63
N ALA A 91 -5.05 -16.33 -4.84
CA ALA A 91 -4.52 -17.69 -4.73
C ALA A 91 -4.70 -18.31 -3.33
N ILE A 92 -4.74 -17.50 -2.30
CA ILE A 92 -4.99 -17.94 -0.92
C ILE A 92 -6.48 -17.94 -0.63
N ARG A 93 -7.18 -16.87 -1.00
CA ARG A 93 -8.63 -16.73 -0.75
C ARG A 93 -9.44 -17.86 -1.41
N ASN A 94 -9.06 -18.26 -2.63
CA ASN A 94 -9.75 -19.28 -3.41
C ASN A 94 -9.13 -20.68 -3.26
N HIS A 95 -8.22 -20.88 -2.32
CA HIS A 95 -7.54 -22.15 -2.14
C HIS A 95 -8.53 -23.20 -1.60
N GLU A 96 -8.57 -24.37 -2.24
CA GLU A 96 -9.56 -25.42 -1.94
C GLU A 96 -9.55 -25.86 -0.47
N ARG A 97 -8.36 -26.01 0.12
CA ARG A 97 -8.19 -26.36 1.55
C ARG A 97 -8.68 -25.31 2.54
N LEU A 98 -8.95 -24.09 2.07
CA LEU A 98 -9.43 -22.98 2.89
C LEU A 98 -10.88 -22.65 2.62
N LYS A 99 -11.55 -23.44 1.73
CA LYS A 99 -12.95 -23.26 1.38
C LYS A 99 -13.84 -23.37 2.64
N GLY A 100 -14.74 -22.41 2.80
CA GLY A 100 -15.64 -22.33 3.94
C GLY A 100 -15.05 -21.71 5.21
N LEU A 101 -13.76 -21.35 5.21
CA LEU A 101 -13.14 -20.63 6.32
C LEU A 101 -13.31 -19.11 6.13
N ASN A 102 -13.58 -18.41 7.22
CA ASN A 102 -13.52 -16.93 7.23
C ASN A 102 -12.06 -16.50 7.35
N ILE A 103 -11.43 -16.15 6.22
CA ILE A 103 -10.03 -15.75 6.17
C ILE A 103 -9.95 -14.24 6.34
N PRO A 104 -9.32 -13.73 7.42
CA PRO A 104 -9.09 -12.29 7.59
C PRO A 104 -8.14 -11.75 6.52
N LYS A 105 -7.99 -10.44 6.42
CA LYS A 105 -6.97 -9.82 5.56
C LYS A 105 -5.59 -10.40 5.91
N THR A 106 -4.90 -10.97 4.94
CA THR A 106 -3.56 -11.55 5.12
C THR A 106 -2.44 -10.64 4.65
N GLY A 107 -2.79 -9.53 4.00
CA GLY A 107 -1.85 -8.63 3.36
C GLY A 107 -1.25 -9.18 2.07
N SER A 108 -0.97 -8.29 1.15
CA SER A 108 -0.24 -8.59 -0.09
C SER A 108 1.26 -8.59 0.14
N PRO A 109 2.02 -9.50 -0.51
CA PRO A 109 3.47 -9.55 -0.36
C PRO A 109 4.25 -8.30 -0.77
N PRO A 110 3.77 -7.44 -1.67
CA PRO A 110 4.54 -6.28 -2.11
C PRO A 110 4.79 -5.26 -1.01
N GLN A 111 5.91 -4.60 -1.14
CA GLN A 111 6.29 -3.49 -0.29
C GLN A 111 5.71 -2.20 -0.86
N ALA A 112 5.07 -1.42 -0.03
CA ALA A 112 4.50 -0.13 -0.38
C ALA A 112 5.36 1.01 0.16
N GLY A 113 5.45 2.09 -0.60
CA GLY A 113 5.97 3.35 -0.06
C GLY A 113 4.89 4.06 0.75
N LEU A 114 5.24 4.56 1.91
CA LEU A 114 4.32 5.24 2.82
C LEU A 114 4.48 6.75 2.76
N LEU A 115 3.38 7.47 3.04
CA LEU A 115 3.39 8.91 3.30
C LEU A 115 2.60 9.17 4.58
N VAL A 116 3.23 9.81 5.56
CA VAL A 116 2.57 10.27 6.78
C VAL A 116 2.31 11.77 6.72
N THR A 117 1.15 12.19 7.19
CA THR A 117 0.76 13.57 7.39
C THR A 117 0.39 13.81 8.85
N LYS A 118 -0.16 14.98 9.17
CA LYS A 118 -0.52 15.33 10.55
C LYS A 118 -1.46 14.31 11.22
N THR A 119 -2.38 13.72 10.46
CA THR A 119 -3.40 12.79 11.00
C THR A 119 -3.47 11.46 10.29
N LEU A 120 -3.01 11.39 9.04
CA LEU A 120 -3.24 10.27 8.13
C LEU A 120 -1.93 9.60 7.71
N LEU A 121 -2.02 8.29 7.51
CA LEU A 121 -1.03 7.46 6.87
C LEU A 121 -1.59 6.95 5.53
N PHE A 122 -0.89 7.26 4.45
CA PHE A 122 -1.23 6.84 3.09
C PHE A 122 -0.36 5.66 2.69
N ALA A 123 -1.00 4.60 2.24
CA ALA A 123 -0.32 3.35 1.90
C ALA A 123 -0.97 2.67 0.69
N PRO A 124 -0.37 2.75 -0.48
CA PRO A 124 -0.75 1.88 -1.59
C PRO A 124 -0.22 0.46 -1.38
N GLU A 125 -0.80 -0.51 -2.06
CA GLU A 125 -0.37 -1.91 -1.94
C GLU A 125 0.97 -2.23 -2.61
N GLY A 126 1.51 -1.30 -3.41
CA GLY A 126 2.78 -1.46 -4.10
C GLY A 126 2.68 -2.16 -5.47
N PRO A 127 3.84 -2.38 -6.14
CA PRO A 127 3.88 -2.69 -7.58
C PRO A 127 3.35 -4.07 -7.97
N ASN A 128 3.25 -5.00 -7.05
CA ASN A 128 2.72 -6.35 -7.29
C ASN A 128 1.43 -6.64 -6.49
N GLY A 129 0.92 -5.64 -5.74
CA GLY A 129 -0.35 -5.71 -5.05
C GLY A 129 -1.53 -5.42 -5.97
N GLN A 130 -2.72 -5.39 -5.38
CA GLN A 130 -3.88 -4.85 -6.06
C GLN A 130 -3.69 -3.34 -6.25
N PRO A 131 -4.22 -2.76 -7.33
CA PRO A 131 -4.13 -1.33 -7.55
C PRO A 131 -5.12 -0.59 -6.64
N VAL A 132 -4.86 -0.61 -5.34
CA VAL A 132 -5.68 0.05 -4.32
C VAL A 132 -4.79 1.00 -3.50
N PHE A 133 -5.35 2.15 -3.20
CA PHE A 133 -4.76 3.17 -2.34
C PHE A 133 -5.54 3.26 -1.05
N HIS A 134 -4.88 3.01 0.06
CA HIS A 134 -5.45 2.98 1.40
C HIS A 134 -5.06 4.23 2.18
N VAL A 135 -5.96 4.68 3.04
CA VAL A 135 -5.73 5.77 3.99
C VAL A 135 -6.12 5.29 5.37
N TYR A 136 -5.19 5.38 6.29
CA TYR A 136 -5.33 4.95 7.67
C TYR A 136 -5.26 6.12 8.64
N ASP A 137 -5.94 6.02 9.76
CA ASP A 137 -5.61 6.81 10.95
C ASP A 137 -4.20 6.42 11.40
N LYS A 138 -3.30 7.39 11.49
CA LYS A 138 -1.90 7.09 11.81
C LYS A 138 -1.69 6.61 13.24
N ALA A 139 -2.59 6.99 14.18
CA ALA A 139 -2.46 6.64 15.59
C ALA A 139 -2.94 5.21 15.88
N THR A 140 -3.97 4.76 15.16
CA THR A 140 -4.63 3.47 15.45
C THR A 140 -4.38 2.39 14.40
N GLY A 141 -4.02 2.77 13.17
CA GLY A 141 -3.95 1.86 12.03
C GLY A 141 -5.32 1.49 11.44
N GLU A 142 -6.40 2.15 11.90
CA GLU A 142 -7.74 1.93 11.34
C GLU A 142 -7.83 2.46 9.90
N GLU A 143 -8.39 1.66 9.00
CA GLU A 143 -8.60 2.07 7.60
C GLU A 143 -9.80 3.00 7.53
N ILE A 144 -9.53 4.27 7.14
CA ILE A 144 -10.54 5.32 7.05
C ILE A 144 -11.16 5.37 5.65
N TRP A 145 -10.33 5.13 4.64
CA TRP A 145 -10.75 5.27 3.25
C TRP A 145 -9.84 4.45 2.32
N GLN A 146 -10.41 4.00 1.20
CA GLN A 146 -9.66 3.37 0.13
C GLN A 146 -10.26 3.69 -1.24
N THR A 147 -9.45 3.63 -2.27
CA THR A 147 -9.89 3.77 -3.66
C THR A 147 -9.06 2.93 -4.60
N ALA A 148 -9.69 2.49 -5.71
CA ALA A 148 -8.97 1.83 -6.78
C ALA A 148 -8.07 2.83 -7.52
N LEU A 149 -6.88 2.35 -7.90
CA LEU A 149 -5.97 3.04 -8.80
C LEU A 149 -6.13 2.49 -10.22
N PRO A 150 -5.86 3.26 -11.27
CA PRO A 150 -5.91 2.76 -12.65
C PRO A 150 -4.78 1.76 -12.98
N GLY A 151 -3.82 1.61 -12.10
CA GLY A 151 -2.73 0.63 -12.20
C GLY A 151 -1.94 0.54 -10.90
N PRO A 152 -1.07 -0.48 -10.76
CA PRO A 152 -0.24 -0.63 -9.58
C PRO A 152 0.66 0.60 -9.36
N GLN A 153 0.77 1.02 -8.11
CA GLN A 153 1.67 2.11 -7.72
C GLN A 153 3.13 1.70 -7.93
N VAL A 154 3.94 2.63 -8.45
CA VAL A 154 5.36 2.41 -8.76
C VAL A 154 6.30 3.49 -8.20
N SER A 155 5.76 4.53 -7.56
CA SER A 155 6.52 5.58 -6.92
C SER A 155 6.12 5.75 -5.46
N LEU A 156 6.94 6.43 -4.68
CA LEU A 156 6.54 6.89 -3.35
C LEU A 156 5.44 7.94 -3.48
N PRO A 157 4.38 7.90 -2.65
CA PRO A 157 3.44 8.99 -2.59
C PRO A 157 4.12 10.24 -2.01
N MET A 158 3.76 11.40 -2.53
CA MET A 158 4.21 12.69 -2.02
C MET A 158 3.02 13.62 -1.79
N THR A 159 3.21 14.67 -1.00
CA THR A 159 2.19 15.70 -0.78
C THR A 159 2.76 17.09 -1.00
N TYR A 160 1.91 17.99 -1.50
CA TYR A 160 2.22 19.41 -1.65
C TYR A 160 0.97 20.28 -1.47
N LEU A 161 1.20 21.55 -1.19
CA LEU A 161 0.15 22.56 -1.14
C LEU A 161 0.17 23.41 -2.42
N HIS A 162 -0.99 23.61 -3.01
CA HIS A 162 -1.18 24.55 -4.10
C HIS A 162 -2.47 25.36 -3.88
N ASN A 163 -2.35 26.69 -3.86
CA ASN A 163 -3.45 27.61 -3.56
C ASN A 163 -4.26 27.24 -2.30
N GLY A 164 -3.56 26.89 -1.22
CA GLY A 164 -4.18 26.50 0.06
C GLY A 164 -4.82 25.11 0.07
N ARG A 165 -4.75 24.37 -1.02
CA ARG A 165 -5.29 23.00 -1.14
C ARG A 165 -4.18 21.98 -1.12
N GLN A 166 -4.32 20.95 -0.28
CA GLN A 166 -3.35 19.84 -0.21
C GLN A 166 -3.66 18.81 -1.29
N PHE A 167 -2.61 18.37 -1.95
CA PHE A 167 -2.62 17.28 -2.93
C PHE A 167 -1.76 16.13 -2.44
N VAL A 168 -2.20 14.91 -2.68
CA VAL A 168 -1.40 13.67 -2.54
C VAL A 168 -1.22 13.09 -3.92
N VAL A 169 0.04 12.86 -4.32
CA VAL A 169 0.42 12.48 -5.68
C VAL A 169 1.25 11.22 -5.67
N MET A 170 1.00 10.35 -6.66
CA MET A 170 1.80 9.15 -6.87
C MET A 170 1.83 8.75 -8.35
N GLY A 171 2.89 8.06 -8.74
CA GLY A 171 3.00 7.41 -10.04
C GLY A 171 2.39 6.02 -10.03
N VAL A 172 1.62 5.71 -11.05
CA VAL A 172 1.08 4.38 -11.29
C VAL A 172 1.59 3.82 -12.62
N ARG A 173 1.74 2.49 -12.67
CA ARG A 173 2.17 1.79 -13.87
C ARG A 173 1.09 1.88 -14.94
N GLY A 174 1.50 2.09 -16.16
CA GLY A 174 0.62 1.96 -17.32
C GLY A 174 0.23 0.50 -17.59
N SER A 175 -0.83 0.34 -18.37
CA SER A 175 -1.27 -0.94 -18.96
C SER A 175 -0.78 -1.07 -20.39
N ALA A 176 -1.13 -2.17 -21.06
CA ALA A 176 -0.85 -2.34 -22.48
C ALA A 176 -1.55 -1.27 -23.38
N THR A 177 -2.61 -0.64 -22.85
CA THR A 177 -3.43 0.34 -23.58
C THR A 177 -3.33 1.77 -23.03
N SER A 178 -2.66 1.97 -21.87
CA SER A 178 -2.44 3.29 -21.27
C SER A 178 -0.99 3.43 -20.80
N GLY A 179 -0.39 4.61 -21.03
CA GLY A 179 0.93 4.94 -20.48
C GLY A 179 0.92 5.02 -18.96
N ALA A 180 2.11 5.09 -18.34
CA ALA A 180 2.23 5.39 -16.93
C ALA A 180 1.61 6.76 -16.63
N GLN A 181 1.00 6.91 -15.45
CA GLN A 181 0.26 8.10 -15.06
C GLN A 181 0.76 8.65 -13.73
N LEU A 182 0.71 9.95 -13.60
CA LEU A 182 0.85 10.65 -12.33
C LEU A 182 -0.56 11.03 -11.84
N ILE A 183 -0.97 10.50 -10.69
CA ILE A 183 -2.31 10.70 -10.14
C ILE A 183 -2.23 11.61 -8.94
N ALA A 184 -3.12 12.61 -8.90
CA ALA A 184 -3.24 13.55 -7.81
C ALA A 184 -4.63 13.45 -7.17
N TYR A 185 -4.65 13.24 -5.87
CA TYR A 185 -5.86 13.29 -5.04
C TYR A 185 -5.87 14.56 -4.21
N ALA A 186 -7.03 15.15 -4.05
CA ALA A 186 -7.24 16.27 -3.15
C ALA A 186 -8.68 16.27 -2.64
N ILE A 187 -8.88 16.80 -1.43
CA ILE A 187 -10.23 17.04 -0.92
C ILE A 187 -10.93 18.02 -1.86
N PRO A 188 -12.19 17.78 -2.25
CA PRO A 188 -12.95 18.73 -3.06
C PRO A 188 -12.92 20.13 -2.44
N ALA A 189 -12.81 21.16 -3.27
CA ALA A 189 -12.93 22.53 -2.79
C ALA A 189 -14.32 22.70 -2.15
N GLN A 190 -14.36 23.26 -0.95
CA GLN A 190 -15.64 23.63 -0.36
C GLN A 190 -16.29 24.66 -1.28
N GLN A 191 -17.44 24.33 -1.86
CA GLN A 191 -18.23 25.34 -2.54
C GLN A 191 -18.62 26.40 -1.50
N PRO A 192 -18.40 27.69 -1.77
CA PRO A 192 -18.90 28.71 -0.90
C PRO A 192 -20.41 28.47 -0.73
N ALA A 193 -20.86 28.42 0.53
CA ALA A 193 -22.27 28.22 0.84
C ALA A 193 -23.07 29.20 0.00
N GLY A 194 -23.84 28.69 -0.97
CA GLY A 194 -24.60 29.48 -1.90
C GLY A 194 -25.44 30.46 -1.12
N GLY A 195 -25.17 31.77 -1.31
CA GLY A 195 -25.97 32.83 -0.74
C GLY A 195 -27.42 32.57 -1.12
N ARG A 196 -28.28 32.38 -0.12
CA ARG A 196 -29.73 32.36 -0.31
C ARG A 196 -30.09 33.66 -1.05
N GLY A 197 -30.34 33.52 -2.35
CA GLY A 197 -30.87 34.59 -3.17
C GLY A 197 -32.15 35.14 -2.49
N GLY A 198 -32.08 36.38 -2.04
CA GLY A 198 -33.21 37.08 -1.47
C GLY A 198 -34.36 37.07 -2.50
N ARG A 199 -35.46 36.43 -2.14
CA ARG A 199 -36.73 36.61 -2.83
C ARG A 199 -37.12 38.08 -2.72
N GLY A 200 -36.87 38.83 -3.77
CA GLY A 200 -37.45 40.16 -3.95
C GLY A 200 -38.96 40.05 -3.91
N ARG A 201 -39.57 40.63 -2.88
CA ARG A 201 -41.00 40.89 -2.83
C ARG A 201 -41.31 41.89 -3.96
N GLY A 202 -41.95 41.44 -5.02
CA GLY A 202 -42.62 42.30 -5.97
C GLY A 202 -43.81 42.94 -5.27
N ALA A 203 -43.74 44.24 -5.05
CA ALA A 203 -44.87 45.04 -4.64
C ALA A 203 -45.87 45.14 -5.82
N GLY A 204 -47.06 44.68 -5.60
CA GLY A 204 -48.18 44.96 -6.48
C GLY A 204 -48.56 46.45 -6.41
N GLY A 205 -48.77 47.08 -7.56
CA GLY A 205 -49.37 48.32 -7.75
C GLY A 205 -50.55 48.17 -8.71
N GLY A 206 -51.75 48.47 -8.22
CA GLY A 206 -52.99 48.41 -9.00
C GLY A 206 -53.21 49.63 -9.90
N GLN A 207 -53.93 49.48 -10.83
CA GLN A 207 -55.12 50.12 -11.39
C GLN A 207 -55.49 49.44 -12.69
#